data_4b43a87fdfbf1c225cc649dec2ce7066
#
_entry.id   4b43a87fdfbf1c225cc649dec2ce7066
#
_cell.length_a   1.000
_cell.length_b   1.000
_cell.length_c   1.000
_cell.angle_alpha   90.00
_cell.angle_beta   90.00
_cell.angle_gamma   90.00
#
_symmetry.space_group_name_H-M   'P 1'
#
loop_
_entity.id
_entity.type
_entity.pdbx_description
1 polymer ?
#
loop_
_entity_poly.entity_id
_entity_poly.type
_entity_poly.pdbx_seq_one_letter_code
_entity_poly.pdbx_strand_id
1 'polypeptide(L)'
;MNENAREHIEKILANMTTLPGVYRMLGKDGELLYVGKAKNLKNRVSSYFVKTIEHPKTQALVARIYDIETLVVRSETEALLLEQNLIKLHRPPYNIMLRDDKSYVYIFVSADKPYPRIASGRGKGKHQVGKFFGPYPSAYNARDTLLVLQKLFNVRQCENSYFSQRKRPCLQYQIKRCSAPCVGLISPEEYKNDVDNSIRFLQGDTKELNQELIAKMEQAAEALEFEKAVFYRDRMALLRDVQSQQAIYKLKGEADILAIAYQAGVTCVQIMHVRNGKMLGGKSYFPDMLGEGLGQMLADFIANFYFQVADEVPSELIVNVELPDRKELEQALQQQFDQKVQIKHSVRETRAEWLELAQMNVQHSIKGQLANHFELNERFHQLEQVVRRPIDRIECFDISHTMGEETVASCVVFDSGGIRKRDYRQFSIQDITAGDDYAAMRQALTRRYKKAMLPDLLLIDGGKGQLHMAMDVMQELGLEAFMVGVSKGEGRKPGLETLHFTDGTKIQLPEDHKALHLIQQVRDEAHRFAITKHRAKRDKKRGSSILEVIPGLGPKRRRDLLTHFGGIQGVLKASEKDLTGVPGLGEVMARTIYKVLHE
;
A
#
# COMPACT_ATOMS: atom_id res chain seq x y z
N MET A 1 -21.73 -24.61 -13.44
CA MET A 1 -23.05 -24.39 -12.80
C MET A 1 -23.89 -25.64 -13.02
N ASN A 2 -24.50 -26.19 -11.95
CA ASN A 2 -25.36 -27.39 -12.06
C ASN A 2 -26.70 -27.01 -12.71
N GLU A 3 -27.39 -27.98 -13.38
CA GLU A 3 -28.66 -27.74 -14.09
C GLU A 3 -29.72 -27.07 -13.18
N ASN A 4 -29.88 -27.51 -11.94
CA ASN A 4 -30.81 -26.93 -10.98
C ASN A 4 -30.49 -25.47 -10.63
N ALA A 5 -29.19 -25.10 -10.54
CA ALA A 5 -28.79 -23.70 -10.30
C ALA A 5 -29.04 -22.83 -11.52
N ARG A 6 -28.90 -23.38 -12.72
CA ARG A 6 -29.16 -22.67 -13.97
C ARG A 6 -30.66 -22.36 -14.13
N GLU A 7 -31.54 -23.34 -13.88
CA GLU A 7 -32.99 -23.14 -13.93
C GLU A 7 -33.46 -22.12 -12.88
N HIS A 8 -32.85 -22.13 -11.68
CA HIS A 8 -33.12 -21.14 -10.63
C HIS A 8 -32.76 -19.72 -11.09
N ILE A 9 -31.56 -19.53 -11.62
CA ILE A 9 -31.11 -18.23 -12.16
C ILE A 9 -31.97 -17.75 -13.33
N GLU A 10 -32.37 -18.62 -14.25
CA GLU A 10 -33.24 -18.28 -15.35
C GLU A 10 -34.62 -17.76 -14.85
N LYS A 11 -35.18 -18.34 -13.79
CA LYS A 11 -36.40 -17.84 -13.14
C LYS A 11 -36.20 -16.46 -12.49
N ILE A 12 -35.05 -16.21 -11.85
CA ILE A 12 -34.73 -14.90 -11.29
C ILE A 12 -34.62 -13.85 -12.41
N LEU A 13 -33.90 -14.15 -13.49
CA LEU A 13 -33.72 -13.23 -14.64
C LEU A 13 -35.02 -12.91 -15.34
N ALA A 14 -35.92 -13.89 -15.46
CA ALA A 14 -37.25 -13.68 -16.07
C ALA A 14 -38.06 -12.63 -15.32
N ASN A 15 -38.01 -12.63 -14.00
CA ASN A 15 -38.78 -11.75 -13.12
C ASN A 15 -38.02 -10.49 -12.69
N MET A 16 -36.81 -10.28 -13.18
CA MET A 16 -35.96 -9.16 -12.76
C MET A 16 -36.47 -7.83 -13.31
N THR A 17 -36.43 -6.79 -12.48
CA THR A 17 -36.83 -5.42 -12.83
C THR A 17 -35.85 -4.76 -13.81
N THR A 18 -36.34 -3.82 -14.59
CA THR A 18 -35.53 -2.96 -15.49
C THR A 18 -35.08 -1.64 -14.84
N LEU A 19 -35.44 -1.40 -13.57
CA LEU A 19 -35.08 -0.22 -12.81
C LEU A 19 -33.59 -0.20 -12.46
N PRO A 20 -33.02 0.98 -12.12
CA PRO A 20 -31.65 1.08 -11.62
C PRO A 20 -31.52 0.48 -10.22
N GLY A 21 -30.35 -0.08 -9.94
CA GLY A 21 -30.12 -0.70 -8.64
C GLY A 21 -28.77 -1.36 -8.49
N VAL A 22 -28.62 -2.07 -7.39
CA VAL A 22 -27.44 -2.89 -7.06
C VAL A 22 -27.86 -4.36 -7.03
N TYR A 23 -27.03 -5.22 -7.58
CA TYR A 23 -27.21 -6.67 -7.52
C TYR A 23 -26.07 -7.32 -6.73
N ARG A 24 -26.40 -8.36 -5.98
CA ARG A 24 -25.49 -9.19 -5.19
C ARG A 24 -25.54 -10.62 -5.70
N MET A 25 -24.40 -11.17 -6.09
CA MET A 25 -24.26 -12.54 -6.55
C MET A 25 -23.79 -13.40 -5.39
N LEU A 26 -24.56 -14.41 -5.04
CA LEU A 26 -24.33 -15.27 -3.90
C LEU A 26 -23.90 -16.67 -4.35
N GLY A 27 -23.00 -17.29 -3.58
CA GLY A 27 -22.61 -18.69 -3.75
C GLY A 27 -23.58 -19.64 -3.08
N LYS A 28 -23.29 -20.96 -3.14
CA LYS A 28 -24.17 -22.03 -2.66
C LYS A 28 -24.44 -21.94 -1.14
N ASP A 29 -23.46 -21.47 -0.38
CA ASP A 29 -23.55 -21.35 1.09
C ASP A 29 -24.01 -19.94 1.53
N GLY A 30 -24.56 -19.13 0.60
CA GLY A 30 -25.00 -17.77 0.83
C GLY A 30 -23.87 -16.75 0.96
N GLU A 31 -22.63 -17.14 0.64
CA GLU A 31 -21.50 -16.24 0.66
C GLU A 31 -21.58 -15.20 -0.47
N LEU A 32 -21.34 -13.92 -0.16
CA LEU A 32 -21.38 -12.84 -1.13
C LEU A 32 -20.13 -12.90 -2.04
N LEU A 33 -20.33 -13.24 -3.31
CA LEU A 33 -19.28 -13.39 -4.30
C LEU A 33 -18.92 -12.07 -4.99
N TYR A 34 -19.95 -11.30 -5.39
CA TYR A 34 -19.81 -10.09 -6.16
C TYR A 34 -20.95 -9.10 -5.90
N VAL A 35 -20.64 -7.81 -5.93
CA VAL A 35 -21.61 -6.71 -5.90
C VAL A 35 -21.42 -5.88 -7.16
N GLY A 36 -22.48 -5.47 -7.82
CA GLY A 36 -22.40 -4.59 -8.97
C GLY A 36 -23.62 -3.66 -9.08
N LYS A 37 -23.41 -2.50 -9.71
CA LYS A 37 -24.48 -1.56 -10.03
C LYS A 37 -25.05 -1.80 -11.43
N ALA A 38 -26.25 -1.35 -11.64
CA ALA A 38 -26.89 -1.36 -12.97
C ALA A 38 -27.84 -0.17 -13.14
N LYS A 39 -27.83 0.41 -14.34
CA LYS A 39 -28.87 1.33 -14.81
C LYS A 39 -30.16 0.58 -15.13
N ASN A 40 -30.02 -0.64 -15.63
CA ASN A 40 -31.09 -1.59 -15.90
C ASN A 40 -30.62 -2.94 -15.35
N LEU A 41 -31.17 -3.34 -14.20
CA LEU A 41 -30.79 -4.57 -13.49
C LEU A 41 -30.94 -5.80 -14.39
N LYS A 42 -32.07 -5.93 -15.09
CA LYS A 42 -32.35 -7.08 -15.97
C LYS A 42 -31.29 -7.23 -17.07
N ASN A 43 -31.01 -6.16 -17.82
CA ASN A 43 -30.04 -6.20 -18.90
C ASN A 43 -28.63 -6.49 -18.40
N ARG A 44 -28.21 -5.82 -17.33
CA ARG A 44 -26.86 -5.96 -16.77
C ARG A 44 -26.62 -7.36 -16.21
N VAL A 45 -27.54 -7.89 -15.44
CA VAL A 45 -27.37 -9.20 -14.84
C VAL A 45 -27.44 -10.30 -15.89
N SER A 46 -28.35 -10.18 -16.87
CA SER A 46 -28.44 -11.14 -17.99
C SER A 46 -27.15 -11.20 -18.82
N SER A 47 -26.39 -10.11 -18.92
CA SER A 47 -25.13 -10.10 -19.69
C SER A 47 -24.06 -11.05 -19.15
N TYR A 48 -24.13 -11.45 -17.89
CA TYR A 48 -23.22 -12.46 -17.31
C TYR A 48 -23.54 -13.90 -17.74
N PHE A 49 -24.76 -14.16 -18.23
CA PHE A 49 -25.25 -15.51 -18.53
C PHE A 49 -25.38 -15.78 -20.05
N VAL A 50 -24.66 -15.02 -20.88
CA VAL A 50 -24.59 -15.23 -22.33
C VAL A 50 -23.75 -16.49 -22.67
N LYS A 51 -23.98 -17.06 -23.86
CA LYS A 51 -23.34 -18.33 -24.28
C LYS A 51 -21.82 -18.30 -24.34
N THR A 52 -21.21 -17.13 -24.60
CA THR A 52 -19.75 -16.99 -24.73
C THR A 52 -19.27 -15.89 -23.78
N ILE A 53 -18.57 -16.29 -22.71
CA ILE A 53 -17.92 -15.38 -21.76
C ILE A 53 -16.43 -15.40 -22.05
N GLU A 54 -15.89 -14.30 -22.54
CA GLU A 54 -14.47 -14.22 -22.94
C GLU A 54 -13.50 -14.12 -21.76
N HIS A 55 -13.94 -13.53 -20.64
CA HIS A 55 -13.05 -13.23 -19.52
C HIS A 55 -13.00 -14.37 -18.49
N PRO A 56 -11.80 -14.98 -18.21
CA PRO A 56 -11.67 -16.14 -17.32
C PRO A 56 -12.24 -15.92 -15.90
N LYS A 57 -12.07 -14.72 -15.36
CA LYS A 57 -12.56 -14.39 -14.02
C LYS A 57 -14.10 -14.32 -13.99
N THR A 58 -14.73 -13.82 -15.04
CA THR A 58 -16.20 -13.81 -15.18
C THR A 58 -16.72 -15.24 -15.30
N GLN A 59 -16.04 -16.11 -16.06
CA GLN A 59 -16.36 -17.55 -16.11
C GLN A 59 -16.31 -18.19 -14.73
N ALA A 60 -15.24 -17.92 -13.97
CA ALA A 60 -15.06 -18.44 -12.61
C ALA A 60 -16.13 -17.92 -11.63
N LEU A 61 -16.54 -16.64 -11.75
CA LEU A 61 -17.65 -16.08 -10.98
C LEU A 61 -18.97 -16.79 -11.33
N VAL A 62 -19.33 -16.81 -12.63
CA VAL A 62 -20.59 -17.41 -13.10
C VAL A 62 -20.70 -18.89 -12.73
N ALA A 63 -19.60 -19.64 -12.76
CA ALA A 63 -19.58 -21.04 -12.34
C ALA A 63 -19.95 -21.25 -10.86
N ARG A 64 -19.77 -20.23 -10.01
CA ARG A 64 -20.02 -20.27 -8.55
C ARG A 64 -21.31 -19.62 -8.11
N ILE A 65 -21.97 -18.84 -8.96
CA ILE A 65 -23.24 -18.19 -8.63
C ILE A 65 -24.31 -19.24 -8.40
N TYR A 66 -25.02 -19.10 -7.28
CA TYR A 66 -26.17 -19.92 -6.93
C TYR A 66 -27.44 -19.10 -6.81
N ASP A 67 -27.32 -17.84 -6.34
CA ASP A 67 -28.46 -16.94 -6.16
C ASP A 67 -28.09 -15.49 -6.48
N ILE A 68 -29.09 -14.65 -6.78
CA ILE A 68 -28.92 -13.23 -7.10
C ILE A 68 -29.97 -12.42 -6.37
N GLU A 69 -29.51 -11.52 -5.51
CA GLU A 69 -30.36 -10.54 -4.85
C GLU A 69 -30.22 -9.17 -5.50
N THR A 70 -31.32 -8.43 -5.59
CA THR A 70 -31.33 -7.09 -6.16
C THR A 70 -31.93 -6.08 -5.21
N LEU A 71 -31.37 -4.87 -5.18
CA LEU A 71 -31.88 -3.73 -4.45
C LEU A 71 -32.09 -2.57 -5.42
N VAL A 72 -33.37 -2.18 -5.60
CA VAL A 72 -33.74 -1.06 -6.46
C VAL A 72 -33.47 0.25 -5.73
N VAL A 73 -32.94 1.25 -6.46
CA VAL A 73 -32.70 2.60 -5.97
C VAL A 73 -33.32 3.62 -6.91
N ARG A 74 -33.33 4.90 -6.51
CA ARG A 74 -34.01 5.96 -7.28
C ARG A 74 -33.17 6.52 -8.44
N SER A 75 -31.83 6.41 -8.33
CA SER A 75 -30.90 6.95 -9.32
C SER A 75 -29.66 6.09 -9.49
N GLU A 76 -28.98 6.26 -10.63
CA GLU A 76 -27.70 5.60 -10.91
C GLU A 76 -26.60 6.04 -9.93
N THR A 77 -26.65 7.30 -9.49
CA THR A 77 -25.73 7.84 -8.45
C THR A 77 -25.92 7.12 -7.11
N GLU A 78 -27.18 6.91 -6.69
CA GLU A 78 -27.47 6.11 -5.49
C GLU A 78 -27.00 4.66 -5.64
N ALA A 79 -27.18 4.06 -6.84
CA ALA A 79 -26.67 2.71 -7.10
C ALA A 79 -25.15 2.63 -6.94
N LEU A 80 -24.41 3.61 -7.47
CA LEU A 80 -22.96 3.68 -7.34
C LEU A 80 -22.51 3.81 -5.88
N LEU A 81 -23.11 4.72 -5.12
CA LEU A 81 -22.79 4.92 -3.71
C LEU A 81 -23.09 3.68 -2.86
N LEU A 82 -24.24 3.04 -3.12
CA LEU A 82 -24.64 1.81 -2.43
C LEU A 82 -23.71 0.64 -2.75
N GLU A 83 -23.34 0.47 -4.02
CA GLU A 83 -22.36 -0.53 -4.47
C GLU A 83 -21.03 -0.36 -3.71
N GLN A 84 -20.46 0.86 -3.68
CA GLN A 84 -19.21 1.14 -3.00
C GLN A 84 -19.29 0.85 -1.50
N ASN A 85 -20.39 1.22 -0.85
CA ASN A 85 -20.62 0.92 0.55
C ASN A 85 -20.67 -0.59 0.83
N LEU A 86 -21.37 -1.35 -0.01
CA LEU A 86 -21.47 -2.81 0.12
C LEU A 86 -20.12 -3.50 -0.14
N ILE A 87 -19.37 -3.06 -1.15
CA ILE A 87 -18.02 -3.57 -1.41
C ILE A 87 -17.09 -3.31 -0.22
N LYS A 88 -17.11 -2.09 0.34
CA LYS A 88 -16.30 -1.71 1.50
C LYS A 88 -16.64 -2.52 2.75
N LEU A 89 -17.93 -2.77 2.98
CA LEU A 89 -18.45 -3.50 4.13
C LEU A 89 -18.15 -5.00 4.04
N HIS A 90 -18.46 -5.63 2.90
CA HIS A 90 -18.44 -7.08 2.74
C HIS A 90 -17.18 -7.63 2.07
N ARG A 91 -16.45 -6.79 1.35
CA ARG A 91 -15.20 -7.15 0.63
C ARG A 91 -15.35 -8.41 -0.23
N PRO A 92 -16.29 -8.46 -1.18
CA PRO A 92 -16.57 -9.67 -1.95
C PRO A 92 -15.34 -10.10 -2.78
N PRO A 93 -15.08 -11.42 -2.94
CA PRO A 93 -13.84 -11.92 -3.53
C PRO A 93 -13.66 -11.60 -5.01
N TYR A 94 -14.75 -11.34 -5.73
CA TYR A 94 -14.71 -11.02 -7.16
C TYR A 94 -14.78 -9.52 -7.47
N ASN A 95 -15.01 -8.65 -6.48
CA ASN A 95 -14.88 -7.21 -6.67
C ASN A 95 -13.41 -6.77 -6.71
N ILE A 96 -13.18 -5.56 -7.22
CA ILE A 96 -11.85 -4.96 -7.21
C ILE A 96 -11.49 -4.65 -5.77
N MET A 97 -10.44 -5.30 -5.29
CA MET A 97 -9.80 -4.95 -4.01
C MET A 97 -8.47 -4.30 -4.35
N LEU A 98 -8.40 -2.99 -4.23
CA LEU A 98 -7.13 -2.29 -4.31
C LEU A 98 -6.32 -2.67 -3.06
N ARG A 99 -5.36 -3.58 -3.23
CA ARG A 99 -4.60 -4.24 -2.15
C ARG A 99 -3.56 -3.36 -1.47
N ASP A 100 -3.45 -2.11 -1.86
CA ASP A 100 -2.48 -1.18 -1.29
C ASP A 100 -3.12 -0.41 -0.12
N ASP A 101 -3.10 -1.01 1.07
CA ASP A 101 -3.46 -0.39 2.35
C ASP A 101 -2.53 0.77 2.76
N LYS A 102 -1.58 1.12 1.89
CA LYS A 102 -0.62 2.18 2.19
C LYS A 102 -1.17 3.50 1.66
N SER A 103 -1.69 4.32 2.56
CA SER A 103 -1.99 5.72 2.29
C SER A 103 -0.83 6.44 1.60
N TYR A 104 -1.14 7.37 0.71
CA TYR A 104 -0.14 8.20 0.04
C TYR A 104 0.76 8.93 1.04
N VAL A 105 1.96 9.27 0.58
CA VAL A 105 2.89 10.07 1.35
C VAL A 105 2.59 11.55 1.11
N TYR A 106 2.54 12.32 2.17
CA TYR A 106 2.40 13.78 2.14
C TYR A 106 3.62 14.43 2.77
N ILE A 107 3.97 15.63 2.30
CA ILE A 107 4.83 16.54 3.05
C ILE A 107 3.91 17.38 3.92
N PHE A 108 4.20 17.49 5.20
CA PHE A 108 3.42 18.31 6.10
C PHE A 108 4.28 19.37 6.79
N VAL A 109 3.71 20.53 6.98
CA VAL A 109 4.24 21.63 7.77
C VAL A 109 3.44 21.68 9.06
N SER A 110 4.09 21.41 10.19
CA SER A 110 3.40 21.37 11.49
C SER A 110 2.91 22.77 11.91
N ALA A 111 1.87 22.81 12.76
CA ALA A 111 1.37 24.06 13.36
C ALA A 111 2.16 24.49 14.61
N ASP A 112 3.26 23.81 14.94
CA ASP A 112 4.09 24.11 16.11
C ASP A 112 4.63 25.55 16.06
N LYS A 113 4.47 26.30 17.12
CA LYS A 113 5.02 27.66 17.25
C LYS A 113 6.09 27.69 18.33
N PRO A 114 7.16 28.49 18.20
CA PRO A 114 7.46 29.40 17.07
C PRO A 114 8.18 28.73 15.90
N TYR A 115 8.60 27.45 16.01
CA TYR A 115 9.44 26.79 15.03
C TYR A 115 8.75 25.55 14.42
N PRO A 116 7.87 25.73 13.39
CA PRO A 116 7.26 24.63 12.66
C PRO A 116 8.29 23.65 12.10
N ARG A 117 7.95 22.34 12.06
CA ARG A 117 8.78 21.36 11.37
C ARG A 117 8.18 21.02 10.01
N ILE A 118 9.03 20.66 9.05
CA ILE A 118 8.60 20.11 7.76
C ILE A 118 9.05 18.67 7.68
N ALA A 119 8.11 17.74 7.47
CA ALA A 119 8.40 16.31 7.42
C ALA A 119 7.49 15.60 6.42
N SER A 120 7.79 14.33 6.12
CA SER A 120 6.90 13.48 5.34
C SER A 120 6.24 12.44 6.22
N GLY A 121 4.99 12.11 5.89
CA GLY A 121 4.21 11.08 6.59
C GLY A 121 3.20 10.43 5.66
N ARG A 122 2.66 9.27 6.06
CA ARG A 122 1.61 8.58 5.31
C ARG A 122 0.23 9.05 5.81
N GLY A 123 -0.65 9.36 4.86
CA GLY A 123 -1.99 9.87 5.14
C GLY A 123 -2.00 11.28 5.74
N LYS A 124 -3.16 11.90 5.75
CA LYS A 124 -3.42 13.10 6.55
C LYS A 124 -3.79 12.63 7.95
N GLY A 125 -2.78 12.39 8.80
CA GLY A 125 -3.00 11.83 10.14
C GLY A 125 -4.05 12.62 10.92
N LYS A 126 -5.07 11.95 11.48
CA LYS A 126 -6.17 12.58 12.24
C LYS A 126 -5.72 13.47 13.42
N HIS A 127 -4.46 13.33 13.83
CA HIS A 127 -3.87 14.03 14.97
C HIS A 127 -2.72 14.99 14.60
N GLN A 128 -2.40 15.14 13.32
CA GLN A 128 -1.38 16.08 12.87
C GLN A 128 -2.04 17.39 12.45
N VAL A 129 -1.87 18.42 13.28
CA VAL A 129 -2.35 19.77 12.97
C VAL A 129 -1.29 20.48 12.14
N GLY A 130 -1.65 20.90 10.91
CA GLY A 130 -0.74 21.58 10.01
C GLY A 130 -1.23 21.60 8.56
N LYS A 131 -0.36 22.07 7.66
CA LYS A 131 -0.63 22.08 6.21
C LYS A 131 -0.02 20.86 5.56
N PHE A 132 -0.78 20.21 4.67
CA PHE A 132 -0.36 19.01 3.94
C PHE A 132 -0.19 19.33 2.46
N PHE A 133 0.85 18.78 1.84
CA PHE A 133 1.20 18.93 0.42
C PHE A 133 1.42 17.55 -0.20
N GLY A 134 0.78 17.27 -1.30
CA GLY A 134 0.78 15.97 -1.99
C GLY A 134 -0.56 15.70 -2.66
N PRO A 135 -0.90 14.44 -2.95
CA PRO A 135 -0.21 13.20 -2.58
C PRO A 135 1.07 12.93 -3.39
N TYR A 136 2.09 12.39 -2.73
CA TYR A 136 3.29 11.90 -3.41
C TYR A 136 3.16 10.39 -3.67
N PRO A 137 3.44 9.91 -4.90
CA PRO A 137 3.25 8.51 -5.27
C PRO A 137 4.23 7.57 -4.56
N SER A 138 5.38 8.08 -4.14
CA SER A 138 6.38 7.30 -3.40
C SER A 138 7.03 8.08 -2.27
N ALA A 139 7.52 7.37 -1.26
CA ALA A 139 8.30 7.97 -0.18
C ALA A 139 9.64 8.54 -0.69
N TYR A 140 10.15 8.04 -1.81
CA TYR A 140 11.36 8.56 -2.44
C TYR A 140 11.13 10.00 -2.93
N ASN A 141 10.07 10.24 -3.71
CA ASN A 141 9.74 11.55 -4.27
C ASN A 141 9.49 12.60 -3.16
N ALA A 142 8.78 12.21 -2.10
CA ALA A 142 8.57 13.08 -0.95
C ALA A 142 9.89 13.42 -0.24
N ARG A 143 10.77 12.44 -0.06
CA ARG A 143 12.08 12.63 0.58
C ARG A 143 13.00 13.51 -0.26
N ASP A 144 13.00 13.33 -1.58
CA ASP A 144 13.79 14.16 -2.49
C ASP A 144 13.34 15.62 -2.43
N THR A 145 12.03 15.88 -2.48
CA THR A 145 11.47 17.22 -2.28
C THR A 145 11.87 17.82 -0.92
N LEU A 146 11.86 17.03 0.16
CA LEU A 146 12.30 17.51 1.49
C LEU A 146 13.79 17.88 1.49
N LEU A 147 14.64 17.13 0.81
CA LEU A 147 16.07 17.45 0.68
C LEU A 147 16.28 18.78 -0.05
N VAL A 148 15.48 19.04 -1.08
CA VAL A 148 15.50 20.34 -1.79
C VAL A 148 15.08 21.48 -0.84
N LEU A 149 13.99 21.33 -0.09
CA LEU A 149 13.53 22.32 0.88
C LEU A 149 14.59 22.62 1.96
N GLN A 150 15.28 21.59 2.46
CA GLN A 150 16.37 21.78 3.43
C GLN A 150 17.54 22.58 2.83
N LYS A 151 17.92 22.29 1.60
CA LYS A 151 19.01 23.00 0.92
C LYS A 151 18.64 24.46 0.62
N LEU A 152 17.37 24.73 0.25
CA LEU A 152 16.89 26.05 -0.10
C LEU A 152 16.62 26.94 1.13
N PHE A 153 15.96 26.39 2.16
CA PHE A 153 15.36 27.17 3.25
C PHE A 153 15.85 26.78 4.64
N ASN A 154 16.74 25.80 4.78
CA ASN A 154 17.34 25.38 6.04
C ASN A 154 16.33 25.04 7.16
N VAL A 155 15.13 24.54 6.81
CA VAL A 155 14.06 24.23 7.75
C VAL A 155 14.29 22.90 8.49
N ARG A 156 13.86 22.86 9.76
CA ARG A 156 14.03 21.66 10.59
C ARG A 156 13.12 20.52 10.14
N GLN A 157 13.62 19.28 10.25
CA GLN A 157 12.85 18.04 10.06
C GLN A 157 12.72 17.22 11.35
N CYS A 158 13.53 17.54 12.37
CA CYS A 158 13.58 16.79 13.60
C CYS A 158 12.26 16.81 14.37
N GLU A 159 12.01 15.75 15.11
CA GLU A 159 10.85 15.56 15.96
C GLU A 159 10.89 16.47 17.18
N ASN A 160 9.73 16.77 17.76
CA ASN A 160 9.63 17.73 18.85
C ASN A 160 10.39 17.28 20.10
N SER A 161 10.39 15.98 20.42
CA SER A 161 11.20 15.43 21.51
C SER A 161 12.70 15.67 21.30
N TYR A 162 13.16 15.49 20.07
CA TYR A 162 14.56 15.73 19.72
C TYR A 162 14.93 17.21 19.73
N PHE A 163 13.98 18.06 19.30
CA PHE A 163 14.14 19.51 19.28
C PHE A 163 14.30 20.08 20.69
N SER A 164 13.44 19.68 21.63
CA SER A 164 13.39 20.21 23.00
C SER A 164 14.59 19.82 23.87
N GLN A 165 15.27 18.71 23.57
CA GLN A 165 16.40 18.21 24.34
C GLN A 165 17.76 18.78 23.90
N ARG A 166 17.83 19.52 22.79
CA ARG A 166 19.10 19.96 22.21
C ARG A 166 19.73 21.11 23.00
N LYS A 167 21.02 20.93 23.34
CA LYS A 167 21.87 21.96 23.95
C LYS A 167 22.98 22.44 23.01
N ARG A 168 23.18 21.81 21.87
CA ARG A 168 24.17 22.16 20.84
C ARG A 168 23.66 21.87 19.44
N PRO A 169 24.13 22.59 18.40
CA PRO A 169 23.75 22.33 17.02
C PRO A 169 24.03 20.89 16.60
N CYS A 170 23.15 20.30 15.79
CA CYS A 170 23.34 18.94 15.26
C CYS A 170 24.06 18.97 13.91
N LEU A 171 24.37 17.78 13.38
CA LEU A 171 25.00 17.61 12.07
C LEU A 171 24.28 18.34 10.95
N GLN A 172 22.93 18.43 10.98
CA GLN A 172 22.16 19.15 9.94
C GLN A 172 22.51 20.63 9.86
N TYR A 173 22.83 21.27 10.96
CA TYR A 173 23.37 22.63 10.97
C TYR A 173 24.77 22.69 10.37
N GLN A 174 25.66 21.79 10.76
CA GLN A 174 27.03 21.77 10.26
C GLN A 174 27.11 21.59 8.73
N ILE A 175 26.21 20.77 8.17
CA ILE A 175 26.09 20.55 6.73
C ILE A 175 25.16 21.56 6.01
N LYS A 176 24.82 22.68 6.68
CA LYS A 176 24.00 23.78 6.17
C LYS A 176 22.63 23.37 5.64
N ARG A 177 21.96 22.42 6.34
CA ARG A 177 20.61 21.94 6.01
C ARG A 177 19.57 22.31 7.06
N CYS A 178 19.96 22.98 8.14
CA CYS A 178 19.07 23.47 9.20
C CYS A 178 19.69 24.71 9.82
N SER A 179 18.88 25.72 10.12
CA SER A 179 19.31 26.96 10.79
C SER A 179 19.49 26.83 12.30
N ALA A 180 19.34 25.61 12.87
CA ALA A 180 19.47 25.30 14.30
C ALA A 180 18.58 26.13 15.25
N PRO A 181 17.26 26.23 15.00
CA PRO A 181 16.35 26.95 15.88
C PRO A 181 16.25 26.33 17.29
N CYS A 182 16.63 25.05 17.45
CA CYS A 182 16.63 24.35 18.73
C CYS A 182 17.62 24.90 19.77
N VAL A 183 18.62 25.67 19.35
CA VAL A 183 19.63 26.30 20.20
C VAL A 183 19.69 27.82 20.01
N GLY A 184 18.66 28.41 19.37
CA GLY A 184 18.50 29.87 19.27
C GLY A 184 19.43 30.56 18.25
N LEU A 185 19.99 29.84 17.27
CA LEU A 185 20.87 30.42 16.24
C LEU A 185 20.12 31.14 15.12
N ILE A 186 18.81 31.18 15.15
CA ILE A 186 17.92 31.93 14.24
C ILE A 186 16.76 32.49 15.05
N SER A 187 16.31 33.71 14.72
CA SER A 187 15.14 34.31 15.34
C SER A 187 13.83 33.62 14.89
N PRO A 188 12.74 33.71 15.69
CA PRO A 188 11.44 33.16 15.28
C PRO A 188 10.91 33.78 13.98
N GLU A 189 11.15 35.07 13.77
CA GLU A 189 10.71 35.83 12.60
C GLU A 189 11.43 35.39 11.32
N GLU A 190 12.76 35.24 11.38
CA GLU A 190 13.57 34.78 10.25
C GLU A 190 13.22 33.33 9.90
N TYR A 191 13.06 32.47 10.91
CA TYR A 191 12.69 31.08 10.70
C TYR A 191 11.27 30.95 10.10
N LYS A 192 10.33 31.80 10.53
CA LYS A 192 9.00 31.87 9.94
C LYS A 192 9.05 32.21 8.45
N ASN A 193 9.90 33.17 8.05
CA ASN A 193 10.10 33.50 6.64
C ASN A 193 10.62 32.29 5.82
N ASP A 194 11.54 31.52 6.38
CA ASP A 194 12.05 30.28 5.73
C ASP A 194 10.95 29.24 5.58
N VAL A 195 10.07 29.09 6.56
CA VAL A 195 8.91 28.19 6.51
C VAL A 195 7.89 28.68 5.48
N ASP A 196 7.56 29.97 5.47
CA ASP A 196 6.61 30.56 4.53
C ASP A 196 7.12 30.43 3.08
N ASN A 197 8.42 30.63 2.83
CA ASN A 197 9.05 30.41 1.54
C ASN A 197 9.04 28.92 1.14
N SER A 198 9.19 28.02 2.09
CA SER A 198 9.03 26.56 1.86
C SER A 198 7.60 26.22 1.43
N ILE A 199 6.60 26.84 2.05
CA ILE A 199 5.18 26.70 1.70
C ILE A 199 4.93 27.22 0.28
N ARG A 200 5.41 28.42 -0.04
CA ARG A 200 5.30 29.03 -1.38
C ARG A 200 5.94 28.16 -2.44
N PHE A 201 7.12 27.60 -2.16
CA PHE A 201 7.77 26.63 -3.04
C PHE A 201 6.90 25.40 -3.30
N LEU A 202 6.31 24.81 -2.25
CA LEU A 202 5.40 23.65 -2.36
C LEU A 202 4.11 24.01 -3.10
N GLN A 203 3.65 25.26 -3.01
CA GLN A 203 2.50 25.81 -3.74
C GLN A 203 2.80 26.19 -5.20
N GLY A 204 4.06 26.18 -5.60
CA GLY A 204 4.46 26.47 -6.99
C GLY A 204 4.88 27.92 -7.28
N ASP A 205 4.87 28.83 -6.30
CA ASP A 205 5.21 30.26 -6.46
C ASP A 205 6.72 30.47 -6.59
N THR A 206 7.33 29.77 -7.51
CA THR A 206 8.79 29.75 -7.64
C THR A 206 9.36 30.97 -8.38
N LYS A 207 8.52 31.67 -9.20
CA LYS A 207 8.96 32.87 -9.91
C LYS A 207 9.19 34.05 -8.97
N GLU A 208 8.25 34.29 -8.08
CA GLU A 208 8.32 35.36 -7.09
C GLU A 208 9.45 35.10 -6.10
N LEU A 209 9.61 33.84 -5.64
CA LEU A 209 10.75 33.45 -4.80
C LEU A 209 12.09 33.73 -5.48
N ASN A 210 12.21 33.46 -6.78
CA ASN A 210 13.45 33.74 -7.52
C ASN A 210 13.73 35.26 -7.60
N GLN A 211 12.71 36.09 -7.83
CA GLN A 211 12.85 37.54 -7.85
C GLN A 211 13.28 38.07 -6.48
N GLU A 212 12.71 37.59 -5.39
CA GLU A 212 13.12 37.96 -4.03
C GLU A 212 14.57 37.55 -3.71
N LEU A 213 15.02 36.37 -4.18
CA LEU A 213 16.41 35.95 -4.02
C LEU A 213 17.38 36.82 -4.83
N ILE A 214 16.97 37.26 -6.03
CA ILE A 214 17.75 38.20 -6.84
C ILE A 214 17.91 39.51 -6.08
N ALA A 215 16.81 40.11 -5.61
CA ALA A 215 16.85 41.38 -4.88
C ALA A 215 17.71 41.30 -3.60
N LYS A 216 17.62 40.20 -2.85
CA LYS A 216 18.47 39.98 -1.66
C LYS A 216 19.94 39.79 -2.01
N MET A 217 20.24 39.14 -3.14
CA MET A 217 21.63 38.97 -3.62
C MET A 217 22.23 40.32 -4.01
N GLU A 218 21.48 41.13 -4.76
CA GLU A 218 21.90 42.47 -5.19
C GLU A 218 22.12 43.41 -3.99
N GLN A 219 21.18 43.42 -3.04
CA GLN A 219 21.30 44.20 -1.79
C GLN A 219 22.52 43.79 -0.96
N ALA A 220 22.79 42.47 -0.85
CA ALA A 220 23.98 41.99 -0.14
C ALA A 220 25.27 42.34 -0.87
N ALA A 221 25.27 42.36 -2.21
CA ALA A 221 26.41 42.76 -3.00
C ALA A 221 26.71 44.28 -2.88
N GLU A 222 25.65 45.11 -2.89
CA GLU A 222 25.77 46.56 -2.66
C GLU A 222 26.29 46.88 -1.26
N ALA A 223 25.88 46.10 -0.26
CA ALA A 223 26.36 46.20 1.12
C ALA A 223 27.78 45.59 1.32
N LEU A 224 28.42 45.11 0.26
CA LEU A 224 29.73 44.41 0.27
C LEU A 224 29.75 43.13 1.12
N GLU A 225 28.58 42.55 1.43
CA GLU A 225 28.42 41.30 2.15
C GLU A 225 28.53 40.10 1.19
N PHE A 226 29.69 39.89 0.65
CA PHE A 226 29.91 38.91 -0.44
C PHE A 226 29.54 37.48 -0.08
N GLU A 227 29.73 37.05 1.15
CA GLU A 227 29.33 35.70 1.60
C GLU A 227 27.81 35.51 1.56
N LYS A 228 27.03 36.54 1.92
CA LYS A 228 25.57 36.51 1.80
C LYS A 228 25.13 36.57 0.33
N ALA A 229 25.79 37.35 -0.50
CA ALA A 229 25.50 37.39 -1.93
C ALA A 229 25.75 36.02 -2.59
N VAL A 230 26.85 35.34 -2.27
CA VAL A 230 27.14 33.97 -2.72
C VAL A 230 26.07 32.99 -2.24
N PHE A 231 25.66 33.10 -0.99
CA PHE A 231 24.61 32.26 -0.43
C PHE A 231 23.27 32.39 -1.18
N TYR A 232 22.84 33.59 -1.54
CA TYR A 232 21.63 33.81 -2.33
C TYR A 232 21.79 33.34 -3.79
N ARG A 233 22.96 33.56 -4.40
CA ARG A 233 23.29 33.07 -5.74
C ARG A 233 23.18 31.54 -5.84
N ASP A 234 23.74 30.84 -4.87
CA ASP A 234 23.74 29.37 -4.85
C ASP A 234 22.31 28.80 -4.65
N ARG A 235 21.48 29.49 -3.86
CA ARG A 235 20.05 29.18 -3.73
C ARG A 235 19.29 29.40 -5.04
N MET A 236 19.59 30.47 -5.76
CA MET A 236 19.00 30.75 -7.08
C MET A 236 19.39 29.67 -8.09
N ALA A 237 20.67 29.26 -8.13
CA ALA A 237 21.12 28.18 -8.99
C ALA A 237 20.36 26.89 -8.70
N LEU A 238 20.25 26.50 -7.43
CA LEU A 238 19.49 25.32 -7.00
C LEU A 238 18.00 25.43 -7.35
N LEU A 239 17.39 26.60 -7.19
CA LEU A 239 15.99 26.83 -7.56
C LEU A 239 15.78 26.69 -9.08
N ARG A 240 16.71 27.20 -9.88
CA ARG A 240 16.68 27.08 -11.35
C ARG A 240 16.86 25.62 -11.81
N ASP A 241 17.76 24.87 -11.19
CA ASP A 241 17.94 23.44 -11.50
C ASP A 241 16.66 22.65 -11.25
N VAL A 242 15.98 22.90 -10.12
CA VAL A 242 14.69 22.28 -9.82
C VAL A 242 13.61 22.75 -10.80
N GLN A 243 13.62 24.03 -11.21
CA GLN A 243 12.71 24.55 -12.23
C GLN A 243 12.97 23.97 -13.62
N SER A 244 14.23 23.79 -14.02
CA SER A 244 14.57 23.20 -15.33
C SER A 244 14.12 21.76 -15.45
N GLN A 245 14.22 20.98 -14.37
CA GLN A 245 13.67 19.62 -14.30
C GLN A 245 12.14 19.60 -14.30
N GLN A 246 11.48 20.68 -13.87
CA GLN A 246 10.02 20.84 -13.81
C GLN A 246 9.44 21.69 -14.96
N ALA A 247 10.29 22.31 -15.80
CA ALA A 247 9.88 23.28 -16.84
C ALA A 247 9.07 22.69 -18.00
N ILE A 248 8.79 21.39 -17.99
CA ILE A 248 7.98 20.73 -19.02
C ILE A 248 6.49 21.12 -18.91
N TYR A 249 6.03 21.68 -17.76
CA TYR A 249 4.59 21.84 -17.53
C TYR A 249 4.21 23.25 -17.02
N LYS A 250 3.65 24.07 -17.91
CA LYS A 250 3.25 25.47 -17.65
C LYS A 250 1.79 25.68 -17.21
N LEU A 251 1.07 24.65 -16.77
CA LEU A 251 -0.35 24.76 -16.43
C LEU A 251 -0.57 25.03 -14.93
N LYS A 252 -1.46 26.00 -14.64
CA LYS A 252 -2.04 26.18 -13.30
C LYS A 252 -3.17 25.17 -13.14
N GLY A 253 -3.26 24.51 -11.99
CA GLY A 253 -4.37 23.61 -11.65
C GLY A 253 -3.92 22.30 -11.03
N GLU A 254 -4.93 21.57 -10.59
CA GLU A 254 -4.81 20.25 -9.98
C GLU A 254 -5.56 19.23 -10.82
N ALA A 255 -4.88 18.16 -11.21
CA ALA A 255 -5.48 17.08 -11.99
C ALA A 255 -4.87 15.74 -11.59
N ASP A 256 -5.66 14.68 -11.73
CA ASP A 256 -5.14 13.33 -11.77
C ASP A 256 -5.34 12.78 -13.20
N ILE A 257 -4.26 12.23 -13.75
CA ILE A 257 -4.26 11.65 -15.08
C ILE A 257 -4.31 10.13 -14.93
N LEU A 258 -5.34 9.51 -15.48
CA LEU A 258 -5.56 8.08 -15.40
C LEU A 258 -5.56 7.48 -16.81
N ALA A 259 -4.65 6.56 -17.04
CA ALA A 259 -4.61 5.79 -18.27
C ALA A 259 -4.81 4.30 -17.98
N ILE A 260 -5.59 3.62 -18.82
CA ILE A 260 -5.82 2.18 -18.75
C ILE A 260 -5.39 1.52 -20.06
N ALA A 261 -4.83 0.33 -19.96
CA ALA A 261 -4.66 -0.59 -21.08
C ALA A 261 -4.80 -2.04 -20.62
N TYR A 262 -5.14 -2.89 -21.56
CA TYR A 262 -5.26 -4.34 -21.40
C TYR A 262 -4.44 -5.03 -22.48
N GLN A 263 -3.61 -5.98 -22.08
CA GLN A 263 -2.82 -6.79 -23.00
C GLN A 263 -2.55 -8.17 -22.40
N ALA A 264 -2.80 -9.21 -23.18
CA ALA A 264 -2.49 -10.60 -22.83
C ALA A 264 -2.94 -11.01 -21.41
N GLY A 265 -4.18 -10.68 -21.03
CA GLY A 265 -4.75 -11.01 -19.72
C GLY A 265 -4.37 -10.05 -18.58
N VAL A 266 -3.49 -9.06 -18.82
CA VAL A 266 -3.06 -8.11 -17.81
C VAL A 266 -3.73 -6.76 -18.04
N THR A 267 -4.48 -6.29 -17.04
CA THR A 267 -5.00 -4.91 -16.99
C THR A 267 -4.04 -4.06 -16.16
N CYS A 268 -3.70 -2.88 -16.68
CA CYS A 268 -2.94 -1.88 -15.94
C CYS A 268 -3.64 -0.53 -15.96
N VAL A 269 -3.73 0.10 -14.80
CA VAL A 269 -4.16 1.50 -14.66
C VAL A 269 -3.01 2.30 -14.07
N GLN A 270 -2.62 3.35 -14.77
CA GLN A 270 -1.65 4.33 -14.29
C GLN A 270 -2.38 5.55 -13.76
N ILE A 271 -2.07 5.97 -12.55
CA ILE A 271 -2.47 7.28 -12.02
C ILE A 271 -1.23 8.16 -11.93
N MET A 272 -1.33 9.39 -12.44
CA MET A 272 -0.29 10.41 -12.28
C MET A 272 -0.92 11.64 -11.62
N HIS A 273 -0.26 12.19 -10.61
CA HIS A 273 -0.78 13.31 -9.83
C HIS A 273 -0.11 14.61 -10.26
N VAL A 274 -0.93 15.59 -10.64
CA VAL A 274 -0.49 16.97 -10.91
C VAL A 274 -1.11 17.88 -9.85
N ARG A 275 -0.26 18.61 -9.14
CA ARG A 275 -0.69 19.61 -8.12
C ARG A 275 0.05 20.91 -8.37
N ASN A 276 -0.71 22.02 -8.44
CA ASN A 276 -0.17 23.34 -8.74
C ASN A 276 0.69 23.36 -10.04
N GLY A 277 0.24 22.65 -11.06
CA GLY A 277 0.95 22.52 -12.34
C GLY A 277 2.22 21.69 -12.32
N LYS A 278 2.55 21.03 -11.22
CA LYS A 278 3.74 20.17 -11.09
C LYS A 278 3.33 18.70 -11.05
N MET A 279 4.00 17.87 -11.86
CA MET A 279 3.88 16.43 -11.80
C MET A 279 4.56 15.90 -10.54
N LEU A 280 3.78 15.35 -9.61
CA LEU A 280 4.30 14.76 -8.38
C LEU A 280 4.77 13.31 -8.56
N GLY A 281 4.50 12.73 -9.74
CA GLY A 281 4.80 11.36 -10.12
C GLY A 281 3.56 10.52 -10.34
N GLY A 282 3.75 9.22 -10.59
CA GLY A 282 2.66 8.30 -10.90
C GLY A 282 2.82 6.93 -10.25
N LYS A 283 1.75 6.16 -10.25
CA LYS A 283 1.70 4.80 -9.74
C LYS A 283 0.87 3.91 -10.66
N SER A 284 1.42 2.72 -10.96
CA SER A 284 0.72 1.69 -11.74
C SER A 284 0.00 0.74 -10.80
N TYR A 285 -1.22 0.39 -11.16
CA TYR A 285 -2.06 -0.60 -10.50
C TYR A 285 -2.39 -1.70 -11.50
N PHE A 286 -2.43 -2.94 -11.01
CA PHE A 286 -2.78 -4.12 -11.80
C PHE A 286 -4.03 -4.78 -11.19
N PRO A 287 -5.21 -4.16 -11.38
CA PRO A 287 -6.43 -4.70 -10.82
C PRO A 287 -6.90 -5.91 -11.61
N ASP A 288 -7.33 -6.94 -10.89
CA ASP A 288 -8.11 -8.05 -11.46
C ASP A 288 -9.54 -7.54 -11.70
N MET A 289 -9.85 -7.10 -12.90
CA MET A 289 -11.14 -6.49 -13.21
C MET A 289 -12.07 -7.46 -13.93
N LEU A 290 -13.36 -7.36 -13.58
CA LEU A 290 -14.47 -7.93 -14.35
C LEU A 290 -15.09 -6.77 -15.14
N GLY A 291 -15.15 -6.84 -16.46
CA GLY A 291 -15.79 -5.78 -17.21
C GLY A 291 -15.73 -5.99 -18.72
N GLU A 292 -16.71 -5.46 -19.40
CA GLU A 292 -16.81 -5.37 -20.85
C GLU A 292 -16.29 -3.99 -21.28
N GLY A 293 -15.04 -3.96 -21.76
CA GLY A 293 -14.42 -2.75 -22.30
C GLY A 293 -13.67 -1.88 -21.29
N LEU A 294 -12.64 -1.20 -21.80
CA LEU A 294 -11.71 -0.40 -21.00
C LEU A 294 -12.39 0.78 -20.30
N GLY A 295 -13.43 1.37 -20.92
CA GLY A 295 -14.17 2.50 -20.33
C GLY A 295 -14.87 2.12 -19.04
N GLN A 296 -15.57 0.98 -19.02
CA GLN A 296 -16.24 0.48 -17.81
C GLN A 296 -15.21 0.08 -16.75
N MET A 297 -14.16 -0.62 -17.14
CA MET A 297 -13.08 -0.98 -16.23
C MET A 297 -12.45 0.24 -15.57
N LEU A 298 -12.21 1.32 -16.33
CA LEU A 298 -11.63 2.54 -15.77
C LEU A 298 -12.62 3.27 -14.85
N ALA A 299 -13.91 3.32 -15.19
CA ALA A 299 -14.95 3.91 -14.34
C ALA A 299 -15.04 3.17 -12.98
N ASP A 300 -15.07 1.85 -13.00
CA ASP A 300 -15.07 1.02 -11.79
C ASP A 300 -13.79 1.20 -10.97
N PHE A 301 -12.64 1.33 -11.63
CA PHE A 301 -11.39 1.62 -10.96
C PHE A 301 -11.40 2.99 -10.27
N ILE A 302 -11.84 4.05 -10.97
CA ILE A 302 -11.95 5.41 -10.42
C ILE A 302 -12.87 5.42 -9.20
N ALA A 303 -14.04 4.79 -9.30
CA ALA A 303 -14.96 4.68 -8.19
C ALA A 303 -14.30 4.00 -6.98
N ASN A 304 -13.75 2.79 -7.17
CA ASN A 304 -13.09 2.07 -6.09
C ASN A 304 -11.91 2.84 -5.49
N PHE A 305 -11.09 3.49 -6.33
CA PHE A 305 -9.92 4.22 -5.89
C PHE A 305 -10.29 5.42 -5.01
N TYR A 306 -11.17 6.30 -5.47
CA TYR A 306 -11.53 7.50 -4.72
C TYR A 306 -12.42 7.21 -3.52
N PHE A 307 -13.31 6.23 -3.56
CA PHE A 307 -14.17 5.90 -2.43
C PHE A 307 -13.50 5.05 -1.34
N GLN A 308 -12.41 4.33 -1.66
CA GLN A 308 -11.78 3.39 -0.71
C GLN A 308 -10.37 3.80 -0.28
N VAL A 309 -9.59 4.43 -1.17
CA VAL A 309 -8.14 4.62 -0.98
C VAL A 309 -7.75 6.08 -0.88
N ALA A 310 -8.37 6.96 -1.68
CA ALA A 310 -7.98 8.36 -1.74
C ALA A 310 -8.59 9.17 -0.59
N ASP A 311 -7.79 10.07 -0.02
CA ASP A 311 -8.24 11.02 0.99
C ASP A 311 -8.87 12.28 0.38
N GLU A 312 -8.61 12.54 -0.92
CA GLU A 312 -9.08 13.72 -1.66
C GLU A 312 -9.19 13.41 -3.15
N VAL A 313 -10.02 14.18 -3.85
CA VAL A 313 -10.14 14.16 -5.30
C VAL A 313 -9.77 15.53 -5.86
N PRO A 314 -9.00 15.64 -6.96
CA PRO A 314 -8.74 16.92 -7.61
C PRO A 314 -9.96 17.40 -8.39
N SER A 315 -9.96 18.69 -8.75
CA SER A 315 -11.05 19.27 -9.54
C SER A 315 -11.17 18.71 -10.97
N GLU A 316 -10.10 18.07 -11.47
CA GLU A 316 -10.04 17.52 -12.83
C GLU A 316 -9.45 16.11 -12.84
N LEU A 317 -10.16 15.17 -13.50
CA LEU A 317 -9.65 13.85 -13.84
C LEU A 317 -9.51 13.76 -15.35
N ILE A 318 -8.33 13.41 -15.83
CA ILE A 318 -8.05 13.24 -17.26
C ILE A 318 -7.90 11.75 -17.54
N VAL A 319 -8.67 11.23 -18.50
CA VAL A 319 -8.71 9.80 -18.81
C VAL A 319 -8.41 9.53 -20.29
N ASN A 320 -7.85 8.37 -20.61
CA ASN A 320 -7.50 8.00 -21.99
C ASN A 320 -8.61 7.29 -22.76
N VAL A 321 -9.73 6.99 -22.11
CA VAL A 321 -10.88 6.33 -22.71
C VAL A 321 -12.17 7.02 -22.27
N GLU A 322 -13.21 6.96 -23.10
CA GLU A 322 -14.52 7.46 -22.75
C GLU A 322 -15.16 6.57 -21.67
N LEU A 323 -15.73 7.19 -20.63
CA LEU A 323 -16.39 6.49 -19.55
C LEU A 323 -17.90 6.45 -19.80
N PRO A 324 -18.56 5.28 -19.74
CA PRO A 324 -19.98 5.15 -20.02
C PRO A 324 -20.87 5.96 -19.06
N ASP A 325 -20.57 5.96 -17.77
CA ASP A 325 -21.36 6.60 -16.70
C ASP A 325 -20.61 7.83 -16.13
N ARG A 326 -20.03 8.66 -17.00
CA ARG A 326 -19.17 9.79 -16.60
C ARG A 326 -19.88 10.78 -15.68
N LYS A 327 -21.11 11.19 -16.03
CA LYS A 327 -21.87 12.20 -15.28
C LYS A 327 -22.26 11.72 -13.88
N GLU A 328 -22.66 10.47 -13.78
CA GLU A 328 -23.04 9.82 -12.54
C GLU A 328 -21.82 9.69 -11.60
N LEU A 329 -20.66 9.37 -12.16
CA LEU A 329 -19.41 9.28 -11.43
C LEU A 329 -18.95 10.66 -10.94
N GLU A 330 -19.04 11.71 -11.78
CA GLU A 330 -18.75 13.11 -11.39
C GLU A 330 -19.67 13.55 -10.24
N GLN A 331 -20.96 13.25 -10.29
CA GLN A 331 -21.92 13.58 -9.23
C GLN A 331 -21.63 12.82 -7.94
N ALA A 332 -21.34 11.53 -8.02
CA ALA A 332 -21.00 10.72 -6.85
C ALA A 332 -19.71 11.20 -6.16
N LEU A 333 -18.68 11.53 -6.93
CA LEU A 333 -17.43 12.11 -6.41
C LEU A 333 -17.67 13.47 -5.77
N GLN A 334 -18.49 14.32 -6.39
CA GLN A 334 -18.87 15.62 -5.84
C GLN A 334 -19.60 15.47 -4.50
N GLN A 335 -20.53 14.54 -4.37
CA GLN A 335 -21.25 14.28 -3.12
C GLN A 335 -20.32 13.75 -2.01
N GLN A 336 -19.36 12.89 -2.37
CA GLN A 336 -18.45 12.29 -1.39
C GLN A 336 -17.41 13.27 -0.85
N PHE A 337 -16.90 14.17 -1.69
CA PHE A 337 -15.76 15.04 -1.36
C PHE A 337 -16.15 16.51 -1.22
N ASP A 338 -17.43 16.86 -1.38
CA ASP A 338 -17.94 18.24 -1.37
C ASP A 338 -17.15 19.18 -2.30
N GLN A 339 -16.71 18.65 -3.44
CA GLN A 339 -15.90 19.36 -4.42
C GLN A 339 -16.34 19.04 -5.84
N LYS A 340 -16.46 20.07 -6.70
CA LYS A 340 -16.80 19.89 -8.12
C LYS A 340 -15.66 19.15 -8.84
N VAL A 341 -15.97 18.01 -9.43
CA VAL A 341 -15.04 17.17 -10.20
C VAL A 341 -15.48 17.14 -11.65
N GLN A 342 -14.54 17.27 -12.59
CA GLN A 342 -14.76 17.12 -14.01
C GLN A 342 -13.88 16.00 -14.57
N ILE A 343 -14.47 15.07 -15.31
CA ILE A 343 -13.76 13.98 -15.98
C ILE A 343 -13.68 14.30 -17.49
N LYS A 344 -12.46 14.36 -18.02
CA LYS A 344 -12.18 14.73 -19.42
C LYS A 344 -11.39 13.64 -20.12
N HIS A 345 -11.90 13.13 -21.25
CA HIS A 345 -11.17 12.18 -22.09
C HIS A 345 -10.57 12.84 -23.33
N SER A 346 -11.16 13.94 -23.80
CA SER A 346 -10.65 14.72 -24.94
C SER A 346 -9.97 15.98 -24.42
N VAL A 347 -8.65 16.02 -24.49
CA VAL A 347 -7.82 17.11 -23.98
C VAL A 347 -6.83 17.60 -25.05
N ARG A 348 -6.32 18.83 -24.88
CA ARG A 348 -5.39 19.47 -25.83
C ARG A 348 -4.15 19.98 -25.11
N GLU A 349 -3.14 20.33 -25.88
CA GLU A 349 -1.88 20.93 -25.39
C GLU A 349 -1.24 20.12 -24.25
N THR A 350 -0.80 20.76 -23.21
CA THR A 350 -0.10 20.13 -22.09
C THR A 350 -0.89 19.02 -21.39
N ARG A 351 -2.23 19.09 -21.39
CA ARG A 351 -3.06 17.99 -20.86
C ARG A 351 -2.97 16.73 -21.74
N ALA A 352 -2.87 16.92 -23.04
CA ALA A 352 -2.65 15.81 -23.98
C ALA A 352 -1.26 15.20 -23.80
N GLU A 353 -0.22 16.01 -23.59
CA GLU A 353 1.14 15.53 -23.27
C GLU A 353 1.17 14.70 -21.99
N TRP A 354 0.45 15.13 -20.94
CA TRP A 354 0.33 14.35 -19.71
C TRP A 354 -0.39 13.01 -19.93
N LEU A 355 -1.44 13.04 -20.74
CA LEU A 355 -2.19 11.81 -21.04
C LEU A 355 -1.34 10.84 -21.86
N GLU A 356 -0.58 11.33 -22.84
CA GLU A 356 0.36 10.53 -23.60
C GLU A 356 1.44 9.91 -22.71
N LEU A 357 2.01 10.70 -21.80
CA LEU A 357 2.97 10.20 -20.82
C LEU A 357 2.36 9.10 -19.93
N ALA A 358 1.12 9.26 -19.49
CA ALA A 358 0.43 8.23 -18.70
C ALA A 358 0.21 6.96 -19.54
N GLN A 359 -0.16 7.08 -20.82
CA GLN A 359 -0.32 5.95 -21.74
C GLN A 359 1.00 5.21 -21.99
N MET A 360 2.09 5.95 -22.18
CA MET A 360 3.43 5.34 -22.31
C MET A 360 3.81 4.54 -21.05
N ASN A 361 3.56 5.09 -19.86
CA ASN A 361 3.83 4.42 -18.59
C ASN A 361 2.98 3.16 -18.41
N VAL A 362 1.70 3.17 -18.79
CA VAL A 362 0.84 1.96 -18.80
C VAL A 362 1.45 0.88 -19.66
N GLN A 363 1.84 1.21 -20.91
CA GLN A 363 2.42 0.24 -21.83
C GLN A 363 3.74 -0.35 -21.31
N HIS A 364 4.59 0.50 -20.74
CA HIS A 364 5.84 0.06 -20.12
C HIS A 364 5.58 -0.88 -18.93
N SER A 365 4.64 -0.51 -18.08
CA SER A 365 4.28 -1.30 -16.89
C SER A 365 3.67 -2.66 -17.25
N ILE A 366 2.82 -2.73 -18.27
CA ILE A 366 2.27 -4.02 -18.78
C ILE A 366 3.40 -4.90 -19.32
N LYS A 367 4.31 -4.35 -20.13
CA LYS A 367 5.45 -5.13 -20.65
C LYS A 367 6.31 -5.70 -19.53
N GLY A 368 6.60 -4.90 -18.50
CA GLY A 368 7.32 -5.36 -17.31
C GLY A 368 6.58 -6.47 -16.56
N GLN A 369 5.28 -6.32 -16.39
CA GLN A 369 4.44 -7.33 -15.72
C GLN A 369 4.36 -8.64 -16.52
N LEU A 370 4.18 -8.56 -17.84
CA LEU A 370 4.18 -9.74 -18.72
C LEU A 370 5.52 -10.45 -18.74
N ALA A 371 6.64 -9.72 -18.76
CA ALA A 371 7.98 -10.30 -18.64
C ALA A 371 8.16 -11.04 -17.31
N ASN A 372 7.71 -10.45 -16.21
CA ASN A 372 7.74 -11.10 -14.89
C ASN A 372 6.88 -12.37 -14.83
N HIS A 373 5.69 -12.35 -15.45
CA HIS A 373 4.82 -13.53 -15.55
C HIS A 373 5.47 -14.63 -16.40
N PHE A 374 6.07 -14.26 -17.53
CA PHE A 374 6.77 -15.22 -18.37
C PHE A 374 7.94 -15.87 -17.62
N GLU A 375 8.76 -15.08 -16.94
CA GLU A 375 9.88 -15.59 -16.14
C GLU A 375 9.39 -16.49 -15.00
N LEU A 376 8.32 -16.14 -14.32
CA LEU A 376 7.74 -16.94 -13.26
C LEU A 376 7.22 -18.28 -13.80
N ASN A 377 6.46 -18.25 -14.90
CA ASN A 377 5.98 -19.48 -15.54
C ASN A 377 7.12 -20.40 -15.97
N GLU A 378 8.19 -19.84 -16.50
CA GLU A 378 9.38 -20.61 -16.85
C GLU A 378 10.03 -21.26 -15.60
N ARG A 379 10.07 -20.54 -14.46
CA ARG A 379 10.55 -21.08 -13.19
C ARG A 379 9.66 -22.25 -12.70
N PHE A 380 8.34 -22.11 -12.82
CA PHE A 380 7.39 -23.19 -12.51
C PHE A 380 7.60 -24.39 -13.41
N HIS A 381 7.71 -24.17 -14.72
CA HIS A 381 7.97 -25.26 -15.69
C HIS A 381 9.27 -26.00 -15.39
N GLN A 382 10.35 -25.29 -15.09
CA GLN A 382 11.61 -25.92 -14.69
C GLN A 382 11.50 -26.72 -13.37
N LEU A 383 10.67 -26.23 -12.43
CA LEU A 383 10.39 -26.97 -11.19
C LEU A 383 9.60 -28.24 -11.47
N GLU A 384 8.58 -28.20 -12.34
CA GLU A 384 7.81 -29.37 -12.77
C GLU A 384 8.71 -30.47 -13.39
N GLN A 385 9.71 -30.08 -14.20
CA GLN A 385 10.69 -30.98 -14.76
C GLN A 385 11.53 -31.69 -13.68
N VAL A 386 11.96 -30.92 -12.66
CA VAL A 386 12.73 -31.45 -11.52
C VAL A 386 11.91 -32.42 -10.69
N VAL A 387 10.66 -32.10 -10.40
CA VAL A 387 9.77 -32.93 -9.55
C VAL A 387 8.95 -33.94 -10.34
N ARG A 388 8.99 -33.89 -11.69
CA ARG A 388 8.32 -34.78 -12.63
C ARG A 388 6.80 -34.87 -12.47
N ARG A 389 6.17 -33.73 -12.13
CA ARG A 389 4.72 -33.60 -12.01
C ARG A 389 4.28 -32.14 -12.21
N PRO A 390 3.03 -31.91 -12.65
CA PRO A 390 2.50 -30.58 -12.80
C PRO A 390 2.34 -29.90 -11.43
N ILE A 391 2.63 -28.60 -11.38
CA ILE A 391 2.53 -27.75 -10.17
C ILE A 391 1.91 -26.42 -10.52
N ASP A 392 0.71 -26.17 -10.04
CA ASP A 392 0.08 -24.85 -10.10
C ASP A 392 0.14 -24.12 -8.75
N ARG A 393 0.11 -24.86 -7.62
CA ARG A 393 0.08 -24.29 -6.27
C ARG A 393 1.18 -24.84 -5.38
N ILE A 394 1.98 -23.92 -4.84
CA ILE A 394 3.04 -24.21 -3.86
C ILE A 394 2.66 -23.58 -2.52
N GLU A 395 2.72 -24.34 -1.44
CA GLU A 395 2.68 -23.81 -0.08
C GLU A 395 4.02 -24.09 0.63
N CYS A 396 4.54 -23.12 1.36
CA CYS A 396 5.79 -23.27 2.10
C CYS A 396 5.56 -22.98 3.58
N PHE A 397 6.02 -23.90 4.44
CA PHE A 397 6.02 -23.75 5.87
C PHE A 397 7.42 -23.43 6.40
N ASP A 398 7.47 -22.40 7.26
CA ASP A 398 8.65 -22.02 8.05
C ASP A 398 8.26 -21.97 9.53
N ILE A 399 9.07 -22.61 10.38
CA ILE A 399 8.92 -22.58 11.82
C ILE A 399 9.98 -21.68 12.41
N SER A 400 9.56 -20.62 13.04
CA SER A 400 10.45 -19.62 13.63
C SER A 400 10.31 -19.61 15.16
N HIS A 401 11.43 -19.82 15.84
CA HIS A 401 11.57 -19.67 17.29
C HIS A 401 12.18 -18.31 17.61
N THR A 402 11.55 -17.58 18.49
CA THR A 402 12.14 -16.37 19.08
C THR A 402 12.76 -16.70 20.42
N MET A 403 14.00 -16.27 20.66
CA MET A 403 14.66 -16.46 21.95
C MET A 403 13.78 -15.95 23.09
N GLY A 404 13.20 -16.89 23.87
CA GLY A 404 12.37 -16.60 25.05
C GLY A 404 10.90 -16.26 24.82
N GLU A 405 10.37 -16.35 23.59
CA GLU A 405 8.96 -16.04 23.28
C GLU A 405 8.33 -17.10 22.37
N GLU A 406 7.00 -17.04 22.22
CA GLU A 406 6.13 -17.97 21.48
C GLU A 406 6.68 -18.45 20.12
N THR A 407 6.63 -19.75 19.88
CA THR A 407 6.88 -20.37 18.57
C THR A 407 5.78 -20.00 17.58
N VAL A 408 6.14 -19.64 16.37
CA VAL A 408 5.20 -19.30 15.30
C VAL A 408 5.55 -20.06 14.04
N ALA A 409 4.55 -20.70 13.44
CA ALA A 409 4.64 -21.27 12.12
C ALA A 409 4.01 -20.34 11.10
N SER A 410 4.66 -20.12 9.96
CA SER A 410 4.15 -19.35 8.85
C SER A 410 3.93 -20.23 7.62
N CYS A 411 2.82 -19.98 6.90
CA CYS A 411 2.50 -20.62 5.63
C CYS A 411 2.33 -19.55 4.57
N VAL A 412 3.14 -19.57 3.54
CA VAL A 412 3.03 -18.72 2.36
C VAL A 412 2.55 -19.54 1.17
N VAL A 413 1.91 -18.87 0.22
CA VAL A 413 1.27 -19.51 -0.94
C VAL A 413 1.69 -18.80 -2.21
N PHE A 414 2.11 -19.60 -3.19
CA PHE A 414 2.46 -19.18 -4.54
C PHE A 414 1.67 -19.99 -5.56
N ASP A 415 1.35 -19.38 -6.68
CA ASP A 415 0.85 -20.06 -7.88
C ASP A 415 1.51 -19.48 -9.14
N SER A 416 1.10 -19.96 -10.32
CA SER A 416 1.57 -19.47 -11.61
C SER A 416 1.35 -17.95 -11.81
N GLY A 417 0.40 -17.34 -11.08
CA GLY A 417 0.20 -15.89 -11.01
C GLY A 417 1.08 -15.16 -9.98
N GLY A 418 1.88 -15.88 -9.19
CA GLY A 418 2.81 -15.35 -8.19
C GLY A 418 2.35 -15.48 -6.74
N ILE A 419 2.67 -14.48 -5.95
CA ILE A 419 2.42 -14.45 -4.50
C ILE A 419 0.94 -14.32 -4.17
N ARG A 420 0.36 -15.28 -3.44
CA ARG A 420 -1.05 -15.31 -2.98
C ARG A 420 -1.20 -14.86 -1.52
N LYS A 421 -0.94 -13.60 -1.22
CA LYS A 421 -0.97 -13.07 0.17
C LYS A 421 -2.30 -13.30 0.92
N ARG A 422 -3.44 -13.36 0.22
CA ARG A 422 -4.76 -13.65 0.83
C ARG A 422 -4.82 -15.04 1.47
N ASP A 423 -4.04 -15.99 0.94
CA ASP A 423 -4.01 -17.38 1.37
C ASP A 423 -2.92 -17.64 2.42
N TYR A 424 -2.09 -16.64 2.73
CA TYR A 424 -1.09 -16.74 3.79
C TYR A 424 -1.75 -16.97 5.14
N ARG A 425 -1.14 -17.83 5.93
CA ARG A 425 -1.58 -18.10 7.30
C ARG A 425 -0.40 -18.08 8.25
N GLN A 426 -0.69 -17.68 9.47
CA GLN A 426 0.27 -17.73 10.56
C GLN A 426 -0.40 -18.41 11.76
N PHE A 427 0.31 -19.34 12.37
CA PHE A 427 -0.17 -20.15 13.47
C PHE A 427 0.66 -19.83 14.71
N SER A 428 0.03 -19.26 15.74
CA SER A 428 0.64 -19.19 17.07
C SER A 428 0.61 -20.60 17.65
N ILE A 429 1.75 -21.13 17.97
CA ILE A 429 1.93 -22.46 18.55
C ILE A 429 1.86 -22.32 20.07
N GLN A 430 1.08 -23.18 20.70
CA GLN A 430 0.85 -23.17 22.16
C GLN A 430 1.08 -24.56 22.74
N ASP A 431 1.39 -24.62 24.01
CA ASP A 431 1.49 -25.86 24.78
C ASP A 431 2.51 -26.87 24.21
N ILE A 432 3.68 -26.36 23.76
CA ILE A 432 4.82 -27.16 23.32
C ILE A 432 6.06 -26.84 24.15
N THR A 433 6.99 -27.80 24.26
CA THR A 433 8.31 -27.57 24.81
C THR A 433 9.09 -26.61 23.90
N ALA A 434 9.82 -25.67 24.48
CA ALA A 434 10.62 -24.72 23.71
C ALA A 434 11.65 -25.48 22.83
N GLY A 435 11.61 -25.24 21.51
CA GLY A 435 12.47 -25.91 20.53
C GLY A 435 11.91 -27.22 19.97
N ASP A 436 10.67 -27.57 20.29
CA ASP A 436 10.00 -28.73 19.71
C ASP A 436 9.38 -28.39 18.34
N ASP A 437 10.21 -28.47 17.31
CA ASP A 437 9.81 -28.24 15.91
C ASP A 437 8.74 -29.23 15.42
N TYR A 438 8.75 -30.46 15.96
CA TYR A 438 7.79 -31.49 15.61
C TYR A 438 6.37 -31.13 16.06
N ALA A 439 6.20 -30.80 17.31
CA ALA A 439 4.90 -30.40 17.85
C ALA A 439 4.40 -29.10 17.17
N ALA A 440 5.32 -28.20 16.84
CA ALA A 440 4.99 -26.97 16.12
C ALA A 440 4.48 -27.26 14.69
N MET A 441 5.20 -28.09 13.93
CA MET A 441 4.81 -28.51 12.58
C MET A 441 3.46 -29.22 12.60
N ARG A 442 3.27 -30.14 13.53
CA ARG A 442 2.00 -30.88 13.71
C ARG A 442 0.82 -29.94 13.92
N GLN A 443 0.94 -28.99 14.84
CA GLN A 443 -0.13 -28.01 15.07
C GLN A 443 -0.43 -27.16 13.84
N ALA A 444 0.59 -26.71 13.13
CA ALA A 444 0.43 -25.85 11.96
C ALA A 444 -0.23 -26.59 10.79
N LEU A 445 0.26 -27.76 10.43
CA LEU A 445 -0.28 -28.58 9.34
C LEU A 445 -1.70 -29.05 9.63
N THR A 446 -1.96 -29.52 10.86
CA THR A 446 -3.32 -29.92 11.29
C THR A 446 -4.31 -28.76 11.18
N ARG A 447 -3.94 -27.56 11.66
CA ARG A 447 -4.82 -26.38 11.58
C ARG A 447 -5.04 -25.90 10.14
N ARG A 448 -4.03 -26.04 9.28
CA ARG A 448 -4.11 -25.64 7.86
C ARG A 448 -5.04 -26.59 7.11
N TYR A 449 -4.79 -27.89 7.17
CA TYR A 449 -5.42 -28.87 6.27
C TYR A 449 -6.69 -29.51 6.80
N LYS A 450 -7.14 -29.16 8.02
CA LYS A 450 -8.53 -29.47 8.43
C LYS A 450 -9.59 -28.80 7.56
N LYS A 451 -9.25 -27.65 6.90
CA LYS A 451 -10.21 -26.80 6.17
C LYS A 451 -9.75 -26.39 4.78
N ALA A 452 -8.49 -26.58 4.43
CA ALA A 452 -7.91 -26.14 3.18
C ALA A 452 -7.65 -27.34 2.26
N MET A 453 -7.72 -27.09 0.94
CA MET A 453 -7.25 -28.06 -0.05
C MET A 453 -5.72 -28.17 0.00
N LEU A 454 -5.20 -29.36 -0.28
CA LEU A 454 -3.76 -29.58 -0.41
C LEU A 454 -3.19 -28.81 -1.61
N PRO A 455 -1.96 -28.30 -1.51
CA PRO A 455 -1.22 -27.77 -2.65
C PRO A 455 -0.69 -28.92 -3.54
N ASP A 456 -0.28 -28.60 -4.77
CA ASP A 456 0.41 -29.55 -5.63
C ASP A 456 1.82 -29.84 -5.10
N LEU A 457 2.44 -28.86 -4.43
CA LEU A 457 3.74 -29.00 -3.78
C LEU A 457 3.74 -28.33 -2.41
N LEU A 458 4.09 -29.10 -1.39
CA LEU A 458 4.34 -28.62 -0.04
C LEU A 458 5.83 -28.54 0.22
N LEU A 459 6.36 -27.30 0.34
CA LEU A 459 7.76 -27.04 0.69
C LEU A 459 7.89 -26.92 2.22
N ILE A 460 8.87 -27.61 2.76
CA ILE A 460 9.26 -27.54 4.17
C ILE A 460 10.63 -26.87 4.25
N ASP A 461 10.71 -25.69 4.87
CA ASP A 461 12.00 -25.02 5.12
C ASP A 461 12.76 -25.78 6.20
N GLY A 462 13.47 -26.81 5.76
CA GLY A 462 14.20 -27.71 6.62
C GLY A 462 14.75 -28.93 5.93
N GLY A 463 15.64 -29.64 6.62
CA GLY A 463 16.28 -30.84 6.11
C GLY A 463 15.42 -32.09 6.25
N LYS A 464 16.07 -33.26 6.04
CA LYS A 464 15.43 -34.58 6.09
C LYS A 464 14.59 -34.83 7.35
N GLY A 465 15.02 -34.33 8.53
CA GLY A 465 14.30 -34.53 9.79
C GLY A 465 12.94 -33.81 9.80
N GLN A 466 12.90 -32.54 9.39
CA GLN A 466 11.66 -31.75 9.35
C GLN A 466 10.70 -32.24 8.25
N LEU A 467 11.24 -32.72 7.12
CA LEU A 467 10.43 -33.36 6.08
C LEU A 467 9.78 -34.64 6.63
N HIS A 468 10.53 -35.49 7.35
CA HIS A 468 10.01 -36.72 7.94
C HIS A 468 8.89 -36.46 8.94
N MET A 469 9.08 -35.45 9.79
CA MET A 469 8.05 -34.98 10.73
C MET A 469 6.77 -34.52 10.00
N ALA A 470 6.92 -33.80 8.89
CA ALA A 470 5.77 -33.37 8.10
C ALA A 470 5.04 -34.57 7.46
N MET A 471 5.80 -35.59 6.99
CA MET A 471 5.24 -36.83 6.43
C MET A 471 4.42 -37.59 7.48
N ASP A 472 4.95 -37.76 8.70
CA ASP A 472 4.26 -38.47 9.78
C ASP A 472 2.93 -37.74 10.14
N VAL A 473 2.95 -36.40 10.20
CA VAL A 473 1.74 -35.60 10.44
C VAL A 473 0.71 -35.77 9.32
N MET A 474 1.13 -35.74 8.06
CA MET A 474 0.20 -35.91 6.93
C MET A 474 -0.40 -37.32 6.91
N GLN A 475 0.40 -38.35 7.22
CA GLN A 475 -0.09 -39.71 7.39
C GLN A 475 -1.11 -39.85 8.51
N GLU A 476 -0.86 -39.26 9.68
CA GLU A 476 -1.83 -39.21 10.80
C GLU A 476 -3.14 -38.51 10.44
N LEU A 477 -3.08 -37.52 9.54
CA LEU A 477 -4.28 -36.81 9.04
C LEU A 477 -4.99 -37.59 7.92
N GLY A 478 -4.43 -38.69 7.45
CA GLY A 478 -4.96 -39.47 6.31
C GLY A 478 -4.87 -38.70 4.98
N LEU A 479 -3.88 -37.81 4.83
CA LEU A 479 -3.70 -36.95 3.67
C LEU A 479 -2.43 -37.34 2.90
N GLU A 480 -2.54 -37.44 1.58
CA GLU A 480 -1.40 -37.63 0.69
C GLU A 480 -0.99 -36.31 0.06
N ALA A 481 0.15 -35.77 0.47
CA ALA A 481 0.71 -34.54 -0.08
C ALA A 481 2.08 -34.79 -0.68
N PHE A 482 2.36 -34.20 -1.83
CA PHE A 482 3.71 -34.20 -2.38
C PHE A 482 4.55 -33.15 -1.66
N MET A 483 5.62 -33.61 -1.00
CA MET A 483 6.42 -32.78 -0.11
C MET A 483 7.89 -32.78 -0.51
N VAL A 484 8.54 -31.63 -0.37
CA VAL A 484 9.98 -31.48 -0.57
C VAL A 484 10.54 -30.65 0.59
N GLY A 485 11.55 -31.19 1.27
CA GLY A 485 12.33 -30.50 2.26
C GLY A 485 13.46 -29.70 1.59
N VAL A 486 13.71 -28.48 2.05
CA VAL A 486 14.76 -27.61 1.50
C VAL A 486 15.74 -27.29 2.61
N SER A 487 16.94 -27.90 2.57
CA SER A 487 18.01 -27.57 3.52
C SER A 487 19.05 -26.64 2.91
N LYS A 488 19.63 -25.79 3.77
CA LYS A 488 20.75 -24.94 3.39
C LYS A 488 21.98 -25.80 3.11
N GLY A 489 22.72 -25.50 2.06
CA GLY A 489 23.95 -26.18 1.70
C GLY A 489 25.08 -26.01 2.73
N GLU A 490 26.21 -26.69 2.52
CA GLU A 490 27.39 -26.60 3.38
C GLU A 490 27.82 -25.14 3.57
N GLY A 491 28.09 -24.76 4.81
CA GLY A 491 28.46 -23.39 5.18
C GLY A 491 27.32 -22.39 5.19
N ARG A 492 26.05 -22.81 5.04
CA ARG A 492 24.84 -21.96 4.99
C ARG A 492 24.86 -20.89 3.87
N LYS A 493 25.62 -21.16 2.79
CA LYS A 493 25.67 -20.26 1.64
C LYS A 493 24.40 -20.39 0.80
N PRO A 494 23.78 -19.28 0.34
CA PRO A 494 22.71 -19.31 -0.66
C PRO A 494 23.24 -19.91 -1.97
N GLY A 495 22.38 -20.62 -2.71
CA GLY A 495 22.74 -21.22 -4.01
C GLY A 495 23.18 -22.68 -3.93
N LEU A 496 23.41 -23.21 -2.72
CA LEU A 496 23.82 -24.61 -2.50
C LEU A 496 22.76 -25.44 -1.76
N GLU A 497 21.49 -25.08 -1.91
CA GLU A 497 20.38 -25.79 -1.28
C GLU A 497 20.26 -27.22 -1.77
N THR A 498 19.96 -28.14 -0.84
CA THR A 498 19.65 -29.52 -1.14
C THR A 498 18.16 -29.77 -0.98
N LEU A 499 17.55 -30.30 -2.02
CA LEU A 499 16.16 -30.77 -2.06
C LEU A 499 16.09 -32.20 -1.55
N HIS A 500 15.26 -32.46 -0.55
CA HIS A 500 15.02 -33.76 0.03
C HIS A 500 13.61 -34.23 -0.37
N PHE A 501 13.53 -35.36 -1.03
CA PHE A 501 12.26 -35.97 -1.44
C PHE A 501 11.79 -37.03 -0.45
N THR A 502 10.49 -37.31 -0.47
CA THR A 502 9.85 -38.31 0.43
C THR A 502 10.33 -39.72 0.21
N ASP A 503 10.83 -40.05 -0.98
CA ASP A 503 11.44 -41.35 -1.33
C ASP A 503 12.91 -41.48 -0.85
N GLY A 504 13.44 -40.48 -0.19
CA GLY A 504 14.83 -40.42 0.27
C GLY A 504 15.82 -39.87 -0.76
N THR A 505 15.38 -39.58 -1.97
CA THR A 505 16.21 -38.96 -3.02
C THR A 505 16.65 -37.56 -2.59
N LYS A 506 17.88 -37.18 -2.97
CA LYS A 506 18.42 -35.83 -2.77
C LYS A 506 18.84 -35.26 -4.10
N ILE A 507 18.46 -34.03 -4.36
CA ILE A 507 18.88 -33.30 -5.56
C ILE A 507 19.49 -31.96 -5.13
N GLN A 508 20.64 -31.67 -5.70
CA GLN A 508 21.26 -30.33 -5.61
C GLN A 508 21.24 -29.73 -7.01
N LEU A 509 20.58 -28.59 -7.15
CA LEU A 509 20.49 -27.90 -8.42
C LEU A 509 21.65 -26.90 -8.57
N PRO A 510 22.10 -26.63 -9.81
CA PRO A 510 23.05 -25.57 -10.08
C PRO A 510 22.54 -24.21 -9.56
N GLU A 511 23.45 -23.31 -9.19
CA GLU A 511 23.11 -21.99 -8.59
C GLU A 511 22.25 -21.12 -9.53
N ASP A 512 22.42 -21.28 -10.84
CA ASP A 512 21.68 -20.56 -11.88
C ASP A 512 20.38 -21.25 -12.32
N HIS A 513 20.02 -22.37 -11.69
CA HIS A 513 18.84 -23.15 -12.09
C HIS A 513 17.54 -22.42 -11.71
N LYS A 514 16.65 -22.19 -12.67
CA LYS A 514 15.41 -21.42 -12.49
C LYS A 514 14.46 -22.01 -11.42
N ALA A 515 14.39 -23.36 -11.32
CA ALA A 515 13.61 -24.01 -10.26
C ALA A 515 14.17 -23.69 -8.86
N LEU A 516 15.49 -23.62 -8.72
CA LEU A 516 16.13 -23.26 -7.45
C LEU A 516 15.76 -21.82 -7.06
N HIS A 517 15.79 -20.89 -8.00
CA HIS A 517 15.39 -19.51 -7.78
C HIS A 517 13.93 -19.38 -7.31
N LEU A 518 13.01 -20.20 -7.86
CA LEU A 518 11.62 -20.23 -7.39
C LEU A 518 11.53 -20.73 -5.95
N ILE A 519 12.19 -21.83 -5.64
CA ILE A 519 12.21 -22.43 -4.29
C ILE A 519 12.78 -21.44 -3.28
N GLN A 520 13.89 -20.79 -3.60
CA GLN A 520 14.50 -19.74 -2.76
C GLN A 520 13.54 -18.57 -2.54
N GLN A 521 12.89 -18.08 -3.60
CA GLN A 521 11.92 -16.99 -3.51
C GLN A 521 10.74 -17.34 -2.59
N VAL A 522 10.19 -18.56 -2.70
CA VAL A 522 9.08 -19.03 -1.86
C VAL A 522 9.52 -19.15 -0.40
N ARG A 523 10.69 -19.72 -0.14
CA ARG A 523 11.27 -19.87 1.20
C ARG A 523 11.59 -18.53 1.85
N ASP A 524 12.25 -17.64 1.12
CA ASP A 524 12.61 -16.31 1.64
C ASP A 524 11.36 -15.49 1.98
N GLU A 525 10.29 -15.65 1.20
CA GLU A 525 9.00 -15.02 1.50
C GLU A 525 8.36 -15.61 2.77
N ALA A 526 8.47 -16.94 3.01
CA ALA A 526 7.99 -17.58 4.22
C ALA A 526 8.73 -17.01 5.46
N HIS A 527 10.05 -16.94 5.38
CA HIS A 527 10.89 -16.36 6.42
C HIS A 527 10.61 -14.87 6.64
N ARG A 528 10.49 -14.08 5.57
CA ARG A 528 10.11 -12.66 5.63
C ARG A 528 8.76 -12.47 6.31
N PHE A 529 7.78 -13.29 5.99
CA PHE A 529 6.43 -13.22 6.56
C PHE A 529 6.43 -13.56 8.06
N ALA A 530 7.21 -14.56 8.48
CA ALA A 530 7.40 -14.90 9.88
C ALA A 530 7.97 -13.70 10.69
N ILE A 531 9.06 -13.07 10.21
CA ILE A 531 9.74 -11.97 10.90
C ILE A 531 8.86 -10.71 11.02
N THR A 532 8.07 -10.39 10.00
CA THR A 532 7.33 -9.13 9.94
C THR A 532 6.32 -9.01 11.08
N LYS A 533 5.61 -10.07 11.43
CA LYS A 533 4.65 -10.06 12.55
C LYS A 533 5.32 -10.13 13.93
N HIS A 534 6.47 -10.79 14.03
CA HIS A 534 7.25 -10.78 15.28
C HIS A 534 7.71 -9.37 15.66
N ARG A 535 8.14 -8.57 14.69
CA ARG A 535 8.47 -7.16 14.91
C ARG A 535 7.24 -6.36 15.37
N ALA A 536 6.11 -6.48 14.68
CA ALA A 536 4.89 -5.77 15.03
C ALA A 536 4.34 -6.18 16.43
N LYS A 537 4.45 -7.48 16.80
CA LYS A 537 4.00 -7.99 18.10
C LYS A 537 4.95 -7.54 19.23
N ARG A 538 6.28 -7.53 18.99
CA ARG A 538 7.28 -6.97 19.91
C ARG A 538 7.10 -5.48 20.13
N ASP A 539 6.88 -4.71 19.07
CA ASP A 539 6.63 -3.27 19.17
C ASP A 539 5.36 -3.00 19.97
N LYS A 540 4.31 -3.81 19.77
CA LYS A 540 3.07 -3.72 20.55
C LYS A 540 3.26 -4.10 22.02
N LYS A 541 4.01 -5.16 22.30
CA LYS A 541 4.30 -5.65 23.68
C LYS A 541 5.27 -4.72 24.43
N ARG A 542 6.29 -4.21 23.75
CA ARG A 542 7.19 -3.17 24.31
C ARG A 542 6.43 -1.88 24.62
N GLY A 543 5.54 -1.46 23.72
CA GLY A 543 4.75 -0.25 23.91
C GLY A 543 3.76 -0.34 25.08
N SER A 544 3.09 -1.47 25.28
CA SER A 544 2.22 -1.67 26.44
C SER A 544 3.03 -1.78 27.74
N SER A 545 4.16 -2.46 27.71
CA SER A 545 5.03 -2.64 28.89
C SER A 545 5.65 -1.32 29.40
N ILE A 546 6.16 -0.46 28.50
CA ILE A 546 6.77 0.83 28.90
C ILE A 546 5.75 1.77 29.54
N LEU A 547 4.54 1.85 29.01
CA LEU A 547 3.49 2.69 29.59
C LEU A 547 2.87 2.09 30.88
N GLU A 548 3.07 0.81 31.13
CA GLU A 548 2.61 0.13 32.35
C GLU A 548 3.46 0.44 33.57
N VAL A 549 4.72 0.74 33.36
CA VAL A 549 5.66 1.09 34.43
C VAL A 549 5.45 2.53 34.94
N ILE A 550 4.70 3.37 34.22
CA ILE A 550 4.51 4.78 34.58
C ILE A 550 3.48 4.90 35.72
N PRO A 551 3.89 5.37 36.93
CA PRO A 551 3.00 5.52 38.08
C PRO A 551 1.83 6.47 37.76
N GLY A 552 0.58 6.06 38.12
CA GLY A 552 -0.62 6.88 37.91
C GLY A 552 -1.18 6.90 36.48
N LEU A 553 -0.54 6.19 35.51
CA LEU A 553 -1.04 6.08 34.15
C LEU A 553 -1.94 4.82 34.00
N GLY A 554 -3.20 4.93 34.43
CA GLY A 554 -4.17 3.83 34.41
C GLY A 554 -4.59 3.39 32.99
N PRO A 555 -5.30 2.25 32.83
CA PRO A 555 -5.65 1.68 31.52
C PRO A 555 -6.43 2.63 30.59
N LYS A 556 -7.32 3.47 31.14
CA LYS A 556 -8.09 4.45 30.37
C LYS A 556 -7.15 5.52 29.78
N ARG A 557 -6.31 6.15 30.59
CA ARG A 557 -5.36 7.19 30.15
C ARG A 557 -4.35 6.63 29.16
N ARG A 558 -3.89 5.38 29.32
CA ARG A 558 -3.01 4.70 28.35
C ARG A 558 -3.68 4.54 26.98
N ARG A 559 -4.95 4.14 26.98
CA ARG A 559 -5.73 4.03 25.74
C ARG A 559 -5.90 5.37 25.05
N ASP A 560 -6.28 6.40 25.81
CA ASP A 560 -6.50 7.76 25.30
C ASP A 560 -5.19 8.32 24.74
N LEU A 561 -4.07 8.11 25.40
CA LEU A 561 -2.72 8.49 24.96
C LEU A 561 -2.34 7.79 23.63
N LEU A 562 -2.50 6.46 23.57
CA LEU A 562 -2.19 5.69 22.37
C LEU A 562 -3.12 6.05 21.20
N THR A 563 -4.37 6.34 21.48
CA THR A 563 -5.35 6.76 20.47
C THR A 563 -5.03 8.16 19.95
N HIS A 564 -4.67 9.09 20.85
CA HIS A 564 -4.35 10.48 20.50
C HIS A 564 -3.12 10.55 19.58
N PHE A 565 -2.07 9.80 19.88
CA PHE A 565 -0.81 9.81 19.12
C PHE A 565 -0.70 8.71 18.05
N GLY A 566 -1.76 7.94 17.83
CA GLY A 566 -1.76 6.88 16.81
C GLY A 566 -0.84 5.69 17.13
N GLY A 567 -0.52 5.48 18.41
CA GLY A 567 0.31 4.38 18.90
C GLY A 567 1.54 4.84 19.69
N ILE A 568 2.29 3.86 20.21
CA ILE A 568 3.45 4.12 21.08
C ILE A 568 4.54 4.95 20.40
N GLN A 569 4.76 4.76 19.10
CA GLN A 569 5.76 5.53 18.37
C GLN A 569 5.43 7.02 18.32
N GLY A 570 4.14 7.36 18.25
CA GLY A 570 3.68 8.75 18.34
C GLY A 570 3.90 9.33 19.75
N VAL A 571 3.66 8.53 20.79
CA VAL A 571 3.91 8.96 22.17
C VAL A 571 5.40 9.19 22.44
N LEU A 572 6.27 8.31 21.95
CA LEU A 572 7.74 8.45 22.07
C LEU A 572 8.28 9.70 21.35
N LYS A 573 7.57 10.18 20.34
CA LYS A 573 7.96 11.34 19.52
C LYS A 573 7.38 12.66 20.03
N ALA A 574 6.42 12.58 20.95
CA ALA A 574 5.73 13.74 21.50
C ALA A 574 6.62 14.51 22.49
N SER A 575 6.50 15.83 22.50
CA SER A 575 7.09 16.66 23.55
C SER A 575 6.20 16.65 24.81
N GLU A 576 6.74 17.10 25.95
CA GLU A 576 5.96 17.26 27.19
C GLU A 576 4.69 18.10 26.96
N LYS A 577 4.79 19.13 26.11
CA LYS A 577 3.67 20.01 25.76
C LYS A 577 2.63 19.28 24.90
N ASP A 578 3.05 18.42 23.97
CA ASP A 578 2.11 17.62 23.16
C ASP A 578 1.32 16.64 24.03
N LEU A 579 1.96 16.05 25.04
CA LEU A 579 1.34 15.15 26.00
C LEU A 579 0.23 15.81 26.83
N THR A 580 0.35 17.12 27.16
CA THR A 580 -0.70 17.87 27.85
C THR A 580 -1.97 18.07 27.01
N GLY A 581 -1.87 17.93 25.68
CA GLY A 581 -3.01 17.99 24.77
C GLY A 581 -3.97 16.79 24.86
N VAL A 582 -3.59 15.73 25.57
CA VAL A 582 -4.44 14.54 25.73
C VAL A 582 -5.49 14.77 26.83
N PRO A 583 -6.79 14.59 26.55
CA PRO A 583 -7.85 14.79 27.55
C PRO A 583 -7.60 13.94 28.80
N GLY A 584 -7.58 14.57 29.97
CA GLY A 584 -7.38 13.91 31.27
C GLY A 584 -5.91 13.69 31.66
N LEU A 585 -4.94 14.24 30.93
CA LEU A 585 -3.53 14.29 31.29
C LEU A 585 -3.16 15.72 31.70
N GLY A 586 -2.90 15.92 32.98
CA GLY A 586 -2.37 17.19 33.49
C GLY A 586 -0.85 17.29 33.30
N GLU A 587 -0.30 18.53 33.45
CA GLU A 587 1.13 18.83 33.25
C GLU A 587 2.07 17.92 34.06
N VAL A 588 1.74 17.60 35.32
CA VAL A 588 2.54 16.72 36.16
C VAL A 588 2.66 15.31 35.58
N MET A 589 1.53 14.78 35.07
CA MET A 589 1.52 13.46 34.45
C MET A 589 2.25 13.45 33.10
N ALA A 590 2.06 14.49 32.29
CA ALA A 590 2.79 14.67 31.03
C ALA A 590 4.31 14.69 31.24
N ARG A 591 4.77 15.41 32.26
CA ARG A 591 6.18 15.45 32.66
C ARG A 591 6.68 14.07 33.14
N THR A 592 5.89 13.36 33.92
CA THR A 592 6.24 12.01 34.38
C THR A 592 6.34 11.02 33.21
N ILE A 593 5.37 11.04 32.29
CA ILE A 593 5.39 10.23 31.08
C ILE A 593 6.62 10.54 30.25
N TYR A 594 6.87 11.82 29.99
CA TYR A 594 8.01 12.26 29.18
C TYR A 594 9.33 11.82 29.77
N LYS A 595 9.50 11.97 31.08
CA LYS A 595 10.71 11.58 31.82
C LYS A 595 10.98 10.06 31.70
N VAL A 596 9.98 9.23 31.99
CA VAL A 596 10.12 7.77 31.92
C VAL A 596 10.38 7.25 30.49
N LEU A 597 9.90 7.94 29.46
CA LEU A 597 10.07 7.53 28.07
C LEU A 597 11.40 7.99 27.45
N HIS A 598 12.10 8.97 28.05
CA HIS A 598 13.28 9.60 27.44
C HIS A 598 14.53 9.59 28.34
N GLU A 599 14.40 9.13 29.60
CA GLU A 599 15.52 8.71 30.47
C GLU A 599 15.82 7.22 30.28
#